data_c452c743663efa70fbf978280f4c45c0
#
_entry.id   c452c743663efa70fbf978280f4c45c0
#
_cell.length_a   1.000
_cell.length_b   1.000
_cell.length_c   1.000
_cell.angle_alpha   90.00
_cell.angle_beta   90.00
_cell.angle_gamma   90.00
#
_symmetry.space_group_name_H-M   'P 1'
#
loop_
_entity.id
_entity.type
_entity.pdbx_description
1 polymer ?
#
loop_
_entity_poly.entity_id
_entity_poly.type
_entity_poly.pdbx_seq_one_letter_code
_entity_poly.pdbx_strand_id
1 'polypeptide(L)'
;MTMTDVKAAKRRPARRRQRGLTLVELMVVIAILGLIAGLVAFNVFGAFDQASGQAARTDVNTLSSAVQQYRLDMGRLPEERDGLQALVSVPSGAARKERYRPGGYIQKLPEDPWGRPYVYAYPGEFGEFDIYTLGRDGEPGGEGPDADIGSWQ
;
A
#
# COMPACT_ATOMS: atom_id res chain seq x y z
N MET A 1 15.19 -74.18 -51.41
CA MET A 1 14.72 -73.59 -50.13
C MET A 1 15.36 -72.21 -50.04
N THR A 2 14.68 -71.20 -50.57
CA THR A 2 15.19 -69.85 -50.82
C THR A 2 14.64 -68.93 -49.79
N MET A 3 15.51 -68.40 -48.91
CA MET A 3 15.18 -67.37 -47.95
C MET A 3 15.16 -65.98 -48.64
N THR A 4 14.02 -65.37 -48.69
CA THR A 4 13.81 -64.00 -49.21
C THR A 4 14.10 -62.98 -48.13
N ASP A 5 15.17 -62.23 -48.34
CA ASP A 5 15.64 -61.18 -47.45
C ASP A 5 14.77 -59.91 -47.62
N VAL A 6 13.87 -59.60 -46.65
CA VAL A 6 13.04 -58.44 -46.68
C VAL A 6 13.79 -57.29 -46.04
N LYS A 7 14.40 -56.45 -46.86
CA LYS A 7 15.13 -55.26 -46.49
C LYS A 7 14.14 -54.15 -45.97
N ALA A 8 14.05 -53.98 -44.63
CA ALA A 8 13.23 -52.98 -44.00
C ALA A 8 13.74 -51.57 -44.34
N ALA A 9 12.94 -50.82 -45.07
CA ALA A 9 13.22 -49.40 -45.40
C ALA A 9 13.08 -48.51 -44.18
N LYS A 10 14.18 -47.99 -43.64
CA LYS A 10 14.30 -47.07 -42.55
C LYS A 10 13.73 -45.70 -42.97
N ARG A 11 12.48 -45.36 -42.57
CA ARG A 11 11.87 -44.04 -42.80
C ARG A 11 12.68 -42.99 -42.07
N ARG A 12 13.31 -42.05 -42.78
CA ARG A 12 13.98 -40.86 -42.22
C ARG A 12 12.93 -39.91 -41.67
N PRO A 13 13.06 -39.42 -40.42
CA PRO A 13 12.13 -38.43 -39.89
C PRO A 13 12.24 -37.15 -40.71
N ALA A 14 11.09 -36.59 -41.10
CA ALA A 14 11.01 -35.33 -41.82
C ALA A 14 11.55 -34.20 -40.88
N ARG A 15 12.65 -33.58 -41.29
CA ARG A 15 13.18 -32.36 -40.60
C ARG A 15 12.10 -31.29 -40.70
N ARG A 16 11.43 -30.96 -39.56
CA ARG A 16 10.62 -29.76 -39.42
C ARG A 16 11.52 -28.58 -39.74
N ARG A 17 11.22 -27.86 -40.81
CA ARG A 17 11.86 -26.56 -41.10
C ARG A 17 11.52 -25.62 -39.96
N GLN A 18 12.47 -25.30 -39.11
CA GLN A 18 12.39 -24.20 -38.16
C GLN A 18 12.37 -22.91 -38.98
N ARG A 19 11.23 -22.26 -39.02
CA ARG A 19 11.10 -20.90 -39.56
C ARG A 19 11.72 -19.94 -38.54
N GLY A 20 12.84 -19.34 -38.86
CA GLY A 20 13.43 -18.26 -38.08
C GLY A 20 12.55 -17.01 -38.19
N LEU A 21 12.46 -16.25 -37.11
CA LEU A 21 11.83 -14.92 -37.08
C LEU A 21 12.66 -13.94 -37.90
N THR A 22 11.99 -13.07 -38.65
CA THR A 22 12.65 -11.98 -39.35
C THR A 22 12.96 -10.86 -38.38
N LEU A 23 13.98 -10.03 -38.67
CA LEU A 23 14.32 -8.86 -37.88
C LEU A 23 13.14 -7.88 -37.80
N VAL A 24 12.41 -7.70 -38.90
CA VAL A 24 11.23 -6.82 -38.96
C VAL A 24 10.10 -7.35 -38.06
N GLU A 25 9.85 -8.65 -38.05
CA GLU A 25 8.82 -9.27 -37.21
C GLU A 25 9.13 -9.06 -35.72
N LEU A 26 10.40 -9.19 -35.32
CA LEU A 26 10.84 -8.90 -33.96
C LEU A 26 10.66 -7.42 -33.62
N MET A 27 11.02 -6.48 -34.53
CA MET A 27 10.82 -5.05 -34.33
C MET A 27 9.35 -4.68 -34.14
N VAL A 28 8.45 -5.26 -34.92
CA VAL A 28 7.00 -5.04 -34.78
C VAL A 28 6.49 -5.56 -33.44
N VAL A 29 6.92 -6.74 -33.03
CA VAL A 29 6.53 -7.32 -31.73
C VAL A 29 6.95 -6.45 -30.57
N ILE A 30 8.22 -5.98 -30.53
CA ILE A 30 8.69 -5.11 -29.44
C ILE A 30 8.01 -3.74 -29.46
N ALA A 31 7.67 -3.19 -30.62
CA ALA A 31 6.91 -1.95 -30.73
C ALA A 31 5.50 -2.08 -30.15
N ILE A 32 4.79 -3.18 -30.47
CA ILE A 32 3.45 -3.44 -29.93
C ILE A 32 3.52 -3.70 -28.41
N LEU A 33 4.48 -4.49 -27.96
CA LEU A 33 4.67 -4.74 -26.52
C LEU A 33 4.98 -3.46 -25.75
N GLY A 34 5.79 -2.56 -26.32
CA GLY A 34 6.10 -1.25 -25.74
C GLY A 34 4.86 -0.36 -25.61
N LEU A 35 4.01 -0.35 -26.63
CA LEU A 35 2.75 0.38 -26.61
C LEU A 35 1.79 -0.14 -25.54
N ILE A 36 1.61 -1.46 -25.46
CA ILE A 36 0.75 -2.10 -24.47
C ILE A 36 1.30 -1.87 -23.06
N ALA A 37 2.60 -2.02 -22.85
CA ALA A 37 3.24 -1.80 -21.56
C ALA A 37 3.03 -0.36 -21.07
N GLY A 38 3.11 0.63 -21.95
CA GLY A 38 2.83 2.04 -21.64
C GLY A 38 1.40 2.26 -21.15
N LEU A 39 0.41 1.71 -21.87
CA LEU A 39 -1.01 1.83 -21.49
C LEU A 39 -1.33 1.17 -20.13
N VAL A 40 -0.72 0.02 -19.85
CA VAL A 40 -0.92 -0.71 -18.58
C VAL A 40 -0.30 0.06 -17.41
N ALA A 41 0.88 0.64 -17.59
CA ALA A 41 1.57 1.40 -16.54
C ALA A 41 0.71 2.55 -15.99
N PHE A 42 0.07 3.35 -16.85
CA PHE A 42 -0.80 4.45 -16.44
C PHE A 42 -1.97 3.99 -15.56
N ASN A 43 -2.61 2.87 -15.90
CA ASN A 43 -3.74 2.36 -15.12
C ASN A 43 -3.30 1.81 -13.75
N VAL A 44 -2.13 1.17 -13.69
CA VAL A 44 -1.63 0.59 -12.43
C VAL A 44 -1.23 1.68 -11.43
N PHE A 45 -0.57 2.74 -11.87
CA PHE A 45 -0.19 3.84 -10.97
C PHE A 45 -1.40 4.57 -10.40
N GLY A 46 -2.43 4.86 -11.21
CA GLY A 46 -3.66 5.49 -10.71
C GLY A 46 -4.44 4.63 -9.72
N ALA A 47 -4.48 3.30 -9.94
CA ALA A 47 -5.10 2.38 -9.00
C ALA A 47 -4.33 2.28 -7.68
N PHE A 48 -3.00 2.33 -7.72
CA PHE A 48 -2.16 2.34 -6.53
C PHE A 48 -2.38 3.60 -5.69
N ASP A 49 -2.39 4.78 -6.31
CA ASP A 49 -2.63 6.05 -5.61
C ASP A 49 -4.01 6.07 -4.93
N GLN A 50 -5.04 5.58 -5.62
CA GLN A 50 -6.39 5.49 -5.05
C GLN A 50 -6.45 4.51 -3.86
N ALA A 51 -5.82 3.34 -3.98
CA ALA A 51 -5.75 2.35 -2.91
C ALA A 51 -4.99 2.90 -1.69
N SER A 52 -3.89 3.60 -1.91
CA SER A 52 -3.09 4.25 -0.86
C SER A 52 -3.90 5.32 -0.11
N GLY A 53 -4.61 6.18 -0.83
CA GLY A 53 -5.48 7.17 -0.21
C GLY A 53 -6.60 6.55 0.62
N GLN A 54 -7.21 5.45 0.14
CA GLN A 54 -8.24 4.73 0.90
C GLN A 54 -7.67 4.04 2.14
N ALA A 55 -6.48 3.45 2.06
CA ALA A 55 -5.78 2.86 3.20
C ALA A 55 -5.49 3.92 4.26
N ALA A 56 -4.93 5.07 3.85
CA ALA A 56 -4.66 6.19 4.77
C ALA A 56 -5.92 6.68 5.50
N ARG A 57 -7.05 6.83 4.80
CA ARG A 57 -8.33 7.19 5.44
C ARG A 57 -8.78 6.16 6.46
N THR A 58 -8.62 4.88 6.15
CA THR A 58 -8.98 3.78 7.07
C THR A 58 -8.13 3.82 8.33
N ASP A 59 -6.84 4.08 8.20
CA ASP A 59 -5.92 4.20 9.33
C ASP A 59 -6.23 5.43 10.19
N VAL A 60 -6.48 6.60 9.58
CA VAL A 60 -6.89 7.82 10.29
C VAL A 60 -8.16 7.59 11.09
N ASN A 61 -9.17 6.92 10.52
CA ASN A 61 -10.41 6.57 11.22
C ASN A 61 -10.17 5.60 12.38
N THR A 62 -9.29 4.62 12.18
CA THR A 62 -8.92 3.65 13.22
C THR A 62 -8.19 4.34 14.37
N LEU A 63 -7.22 5.18 14.07
CA LEU A 63 -6.49 5.96 15.05
C LEU A 63 -7.40 6.93 15.81
N SER A 64 -8.30 7.63 15.11
CA SER A 64 -9.29 8.53 15.71
C SER A 64 -10.21 7.78 16.67
N SER A 65 -10.68 6.61 16.29
CA SER A 65 -11.49 5.74 17.16
C SER A 65 -10.72 5.30 18.40
N ALA A 66 -9.43 4.97 18.25
CA ALA A 66 -8.56 4.60 19.37
C ALA A 66 -8.31 5.78 20.34
N VAL A 67 -8.14 6.99 19.81
CA VAL A 67 -8.02 8.23 20.62
C VAL A 67 -9.32 8.48 21.41
N GLN A 68 -10.48 8.30 20.79
CA GLN A 68 -11.76 8.42 21.49
C GLN A 68 -11.93 7.38 22.60
N GLN A 69 -11.52 6.13 22.36
CA GLN A 69 -11.51 5.08 23.39
C GLN A 69 -10.57 5.43 24.54
N TYR A 70 -9.35 5.91 24.23
CA TYR A 70 -8.40 6.40 25.23
C TYR A 70 -9.04 7.50 26.08
N ARG A 71 -9.73 8.46 25.45
CA ARG A 71 -10.43 9.55 26.15
C ARG A 71 -11.50 9.01 27.11
N LEU A 72 -12.29 8.03 26.69
CA LEU A 72 -13.35 7.43 27.54
C LEU A 72 -12.75 6.77 28.78
N ASP A 73 -11.67 6.03 28.63
CA ASP A 73 -11.04 5.30 29.72
C ASP A 73 -10.22 6.25 30.63
N MET A 74 -9.41 7.11 30.04
CA MET A 74 -8.49 8.01 30.76
C MET A 74 -9.12 9.31 31.22
N GLY A 75 -10.28 9.69 30.66
CA GLY A 75 -11.00 10.94 30.95
C GLY A 75 -10.37 12.18 30.32
N ARG A 76 -9.38 12.03 29.44
CA ARG A 76 -8.69 13.09 28.70
C ARG A 76 -8.09 12.56 27.41
N LEU A 77 -7.83 13.45 26.46
CA LEU A 77 -7.10 13.13 25.24
C LEU A 77 -5.60 12.90 25.55
N PRO A 78 -4.87 12.18 24.68
CA PRO A 78 -3.41 12.13 24.72
C PRO A 78 -2.83 13.55 24.68
N GLU A 79 -1.83 13.82 25.51
CA GLU A 79 -1.10 15.08 25.42
C GLU A 79 -0.22 15.07 24.15
N GLU A 80 0.01 16.23 23.55
CA GLU A 80 0.79 16.36 22.32
C GLU A 80 2.18 15.70 22.43
N ARG A 81 2.84 15.86 23.59
CA ARG A 81 4.14 15.24 23.86
C ARG A 81 4.14 13.71 23.85
N ASP A 82 3.02 13.08 24.22
CA ASP A 82 2.85 11.65 24.25
C ASP A 82 2.35 11.14 22.89
N GLY A 83 1.61 11.98 22.16
CA GLY A 83 1.13 11.72 20.81
C GLY A 83 0.35 10.42 20.68
N LEU A 84 0.39 9.83 19.50
CA LEU A 84 -0.24 8.53 19.22
C LEU A 84 0.44 7.37 19.97
N GLN A 85 1.66 7.56 20.50
CA GLN A 85 2.33 6.52 21.29
C GLN A 85 1.55 6.18 22.56
N ALA A 86 0.78 7.12 23.09
CA ALA A 86 -0.15 6.91 24.20
C ALA A 86 -1.21 5.83 23.92
N LEU A 87 -1.48 5.50 22.66
CA LEU A 87 -2.42 4.45 22.27
C LEU A 87 -1.81 3.04 22.38
N VAL A 88 -0.48 2.92 22.30
CA VAL A 88 0.25 1.66 22.35
C VAL A 88 0.71 1.33 23.76
N SER A 89 1.17 2.33 24.52
CA SER A 89 1.72 2.17 25.84
C SER A 89 1.28 3.25 26.81
N VAL A 90 1.23 2.91 28.11
CA VAL A 90 0.85 3.85 29.16
C VAL A 90 1.83 5.03 29.18
N PRO A 91 1.37 6.31 29.01
CA PRO A 91 2.24 7.46 29.19
C PRO A 91 2.88 7.48 30.58
N SER A 92 4.16 7.83 30.65
CA SER A 92 4.91 7.82 31.92
C SER A 92 4.33 8.75 32.99
N GLY A 93 3.70 9.87 32.56
CA GLY A 93 3.02 10.87 33.42
C GLY A 93 1.53 10.65 33.63
N ALA A 94 0.96 9.51 33.22
CA ALA A 94 -0.48 9.28 33.35
C ALA A 94 -0.93 9.24 34.82
N ALA A 95 -1.87 10.12 35.17
CA ALA A 95 -2.41 10.24 36.54
C ALA A 95 -3.31 9.05 36.95
N ARG A 96 -3.85 8.29 35.99
CA ARG A 96 -4.80 7.19 36.20
C ARG A 96 -4.36 5.95 35.43
N LYS A 97 -3.14 5.47 35.70
CA LYS A 97 -2.54 4.30 35.00
C LYS A 97 -3.39 3.03 35.12
N GLU A 98 -4.14 2.91 36.22
CA GLU A 98 -5.05 1.78 36.48
C GLU A 98 -6.28 1.73 35.54
N ARG A 99 -6.59 2.85 34.89
CA ARG A 99 -7.69 2.95 33.90
C ARG A 99 -7.22 2.65 32.47
N TYR A 100 -5.91 2.64 32.28
CA TYR A 100 -5.36 2.35 30.96
C TYR A 100 -5.65 0.91 30.60
N ARG A 101 -6.13 0.69 29.38
CA ARG A 101 -6.49 -0.64 28.88
C ARG A 101 -5.28 -1.57 28.80
N PRO A 102 -5.32 -2.75 29.44
CA PRO A 102 -4.26 -3.74 29.30
C PRO A 102 -4.03 -4.10 27.81
N GLY A 103 -2.79 -3.95 27.33
CA GLY A 103 -2.43 -4.18 25.92
C GLY A 103 -2.59 -2.97 25.01
N GLY A 104 -3.04 -1.82 25.52
CA GLY A 104 -3.22 -0.59 24.73
C GLY A 104 -4.53 -0.55 23.96
N TYR A 105 -4.70 0.50 23.17
CA TYR A 105 -5.87 0.76 22.32
C TYR A 105 -5.63 0.29 20.89
N ILE A 106 -4.37 0.21 20.51
CA ILE A 106 -3.89 -0.42 19.26
C ILE A 106 -2.64 -1.22 19.57
N GLN A 107 -2.36 -2.27 18.80
CA GLN A 107 -1.19 -3.11 19.03
C GLN A 107 0.11 -2.45 18.57
N LYS A 108 0.06 -1.74 17.46
CA LYS A 108 1.19 -1.04 16.85
C LYS A 108 0.66 0.18 16.11
N LEU A 109 1.42 1.28 16.14
CA LEU A 109 1.14 2.44 15.27
C LEU A 109 1.38 2.05 13.82
N PRO A 110 0.41 2.27 12.93
CA PRO A 110 0.63 2.10 11.51
C PRO A 110 1.53 3.22 10.99
N GLU A 111 2.24 2.93 9.91
CA GLU A 111 2.81 3.92 9.03
C GLU A 111 1.81 4.19 7.90
N ASP A 112 1.86 5.38 7.33
CA ASP A 112 1.04 5.70 6.17
C ASP A 112 1.49 4.87 4.95
N PRO A 113 0.71 4.79 3.86
CA PRO A 113 1.06 4.02 2.68
C PRO A 113 2.35 4.44 1.98
N TRP A 114 2.90 5.58 2.35
CA TRP A 114 4.17 6.12 1.84
C TRP A 114 5.34 5.96 2.83
N GLY A 115 5.10 5.25 3.97
CA GLY A 115 6.14 4.86 4.96
C GLY A 115 6.45 5.94 6.00
N ARG A 116 5.53 6.87 6.26
CA ARG A 116 5.69 7.93 7.26
C ARG A 116 4.74 7.74 8.44
N PRO A 117 5.09 8.20 9.65
CA PRO A 117 4.18 8.20 10.78
C PRO A 117 3.03 9.18 10.56
N TYR A 118 1.82 8.84 11.05
CA TYR A 118 0.71 9.78 11.14
C TYR A 118 1.01 10.88 12.15
N VAL A 119 0.58 12.09 11.84
CA VAL A 119 0.72 13.25 12.70
C VAL A 119 -0.50 13.35 13.62
N TYR A 120 -0.28 13.70 14.89
CA TYR A 120 -1.31 14.00 15.87
C TYR A 120 -1.12 15.43 16.35
N ALA A 121 -2.16 16.22 16.28
CA ALA A 121 -2.19 17.59 16.78
C ALA A 121 -3.26 17.73 17.89
N TYR A 122 -2.86 18.29 19.03
CA TYR A 122 -3.75 18.62 20.13
C TYR A 122 -3.31 19.92 20.82
N PRO A 123 -4.15 20.97 20.82
CA PRO A 123 -5.47 21.05 20.16
C PRO A 123 -5.37 20.96 18.63
N GLY A 124 -6.43 20.43 18.00
CA GLY A 124 -6.53 20.36 16.55
C GLY A 124 -6.86 21.70 15.92
N GLU A 125 -6.61 21.84 14.64
CA GLU A 125 -7.00 23.01 13.83
C GLU A 125 -8.44 22.89 13.34
N PHE A 126 -8.84 21.66 12.95
CA PHE A 126 -10.16 21.37 12.37
C PHE A 126 -11.12 20.76 13.38
N GLY A 127 -10.61 20.17 14.46
CA GLY A 127 -11.39 19.54 15.50
C GLY A 127 -10.79 19.68 16.89
N GLU A 128 -11.30 18.93 17.85
CA GLU A 128 -10.73 18.90 19.20
C GLU A 128 -9.29 18.36 19.17
N PHE A 129 -9.02 17.42 18.28
CA PHE A 129 -7.71 16.93 17.89
C PHE A 129 -7.73 16.56 16.41
N ASP A 130 -6.58 16.57 15.78
CA ASP A 130 -6.43 16.16 14.39
C ASP A 130 -5.43 15.03 14.26
N ILE A 131 -5.74 14.06 13.36
CA ILE A 131 -4.83 13.01 12.94
C ILE A 131 -4.77 13.04 11.42
N TYR A 132 -3.57 13.09 10.86
CA TYR A 132 -3.42 13.24 9.42
C TYR A 132 -2.10 12.69 8.89
N THR A 133 -2.04 12.53 7.58
CA THR A 133 -0.83 12.34 6.78
C THR A 133 -0.79 13.38 5.67
N LEU A 134 0.43 13.74 5.24
CA LEU A 134 0.70 14.75 4.23
C LEU A 134 0.67 14.20 2.79
N GLY A 135 -0.15 13.17 2.54
CA GLY A 135 -0.27 12.61 1.21
C GLY A 135 1.01 11.98 0.69
N ARG A 136 1.10 11.79 -0.62
CA ARG A 136 2.24 11.10 -1.27
C ARG A 136 3.53 11.93 -1.22
N ASP A 137 3.46 13.23 -1.45
CA ASP A 137 4.63 14.13 -1.51
C ASP A 137 5.22 14.48 -0.14
N GLY A 138 4.43 14.38 0.94
CA GLY A 138 4.86 14.71 2.30
C GLY A 138 4.94 16.20 2.59
N GLU A 139 4.31 17.02 1.76
CA GLU A 139 4.23 18.46 1.92
C GLU A 139 2.79 18.87 2.30
N PRO A 140 2.60 19.90 3.15
CA PRO A 140 1.26 20.35 3.52
C PRO A 140 0.44 20.84 2.32
N GLY A 141 -0.81 20.38 2.22
CA GLY A 141 -1.75 20.79 1.17
C GLY A 141 -1.84 19.78 0.03
N GLY A 142 -1.58 20.20 -1.21
CA GLY A 142 -1.62 19.34 -2.39
C GLY A 142 -3.01 19.03 -2.93
N GLU A 143 -3.06 18.32 -4.06
CA GLU A 143 -4.29 17.85 -4.71
C GLU A 143 -4.17 16.38 -5.13
N GLY A 144 -5.31 15.68 -5.19
CA GLY A 144 -5.35 14.29 -5.61
C GLY A 144 -4.55 13.36 -4.70
N PRO A 145 -3.56 12.59 -5.21
CA PRO A 145 -2.72 11.69 -4.41
C PRO A 145 -1.77 12.41 -3.44
N ASP A 146 -1.47 13.67 -3.70
CA ASP A 146 -0.59 14.51 -2.89
C ASP A 146 -1.35 15.30 -1.82
N ALA A 147 -2.70 15.22 -1.81
CA ALA A 147 -3.51 15.93 -0.82
C ALA A 147 -3.36 15.33 0.58
N ASP A 148 -3.39 16.21 1.58
CA ASP A 148 -3.48 15.82 2.98
C ASP A 148 -4.73 14.97 3.24
N ILE A 149 -4.59 13.93 4.05
CA ILE A 149 -5.69 13.06 4.47
C ILE A 149 -5.78 13.12 5.99
N GLY A 150 -6.88 13.67 6.48
CA GLY A 150 -7.06 13.94 7.90
C GLY A 150 -8.41 13.52 8.47
N SER A 151 -8.51 13.59 9.80
CA SER A 151 -9.69 13.21 10.58
C SER A 151 -10.89 14.14 10.39
N TRP A 152 -10.74 15.23 9.68
CA TRP A 152 -11.79 16.23 9.39
C TRP A 152 -12.53 15.97 8.06
N GLN A 153 -12.21 14.89 7.32
CA GLN A 153 -12.79 14.54 6.02
C GLN A 153 -13.94 13.54 6.14
#